data_17dd03ce0edb87ead0e743375ce2c735
#
_entry.id   17dd03ce0edb87ead0e743375ce2c735
#
_cell.length_a   1.000
_cell.length_b   1.000
_cell.length_c   1.000
_cell.angle_alpha   90.00
_cell.angle_beta   90.00
_cell.angle_gamma   90.00
#
_symmetry.space_group_name_H-M   'P 1'
#
loop_
_entity.id
_entity.type
_entity.pdbx_description
1 polymer ?
#
loop_
_entity_poly.entity_id
_entity_poly.type
_entity_poly.pdbx_seq_one_letter_code
_entity_poly.pdbx_strand_id
1 'polypeptide(L)'
;KVAFLGDSITDKGVLKDDTHYWAYLDQWLDITPLVYGISGHKWEHIPGQAQKLRNDHGDDFDAIMIFVGTNDYNAALPIGEWFTEEVVTVNADGVMVQRVRRTPVMDHSTFRGSINVVLDGLKRMFPDKQIVMMTPIHRGAASFGEDNVQPTEDHQNGCGEYLDAYIDSIKEASALWSVPVIDLYSLSGIYPMHEEQAIYVPGGTDWLHPNEK
;
A
#
# COMPACT_ATOMS: atom_id res chain seq x y z
N LYS A 1 16.58 -5.86 10.93
CA LYS A 1 15.29 -5.28 11.34
C LYS A 1 14.52 -4.86 10.10
N VAL A 2 13.22 -5.15 10.03
CA VAL A 2 12.35 -4.77 8.91
C VAL A 2 11.16 -3.97 9.45
N ALA A 3 10.94 -2.78 8.91
CA ALA A 3 9.80 -1.95 9.27
C ALA A 3 8.58 -2.33 8.42
N PHE A 4 7.43 -2.50 9.07
CA PHE A 4 6.16 -2.83 8.45
C PHE A 4 5.21 -1.65 8.61
N LEU A 5 4.96 -0.94 7.51
CA LEU A 5 4.02 0.17 7.42
C LEU A 5 2.75 -0.33 6.72
N GLY A 6 1.58 0.11 7.19
CA GLY A 6 0.36 -0.40 6.59
C GLY A 6 -0.92 -0.01 7.34
N ASP A 7 -1.94 -0.79 7.08
CA ASP A 7 -3.29 -0.64 7.62
C ASP A 7 -3.61 -1.72 8.68
N SER A 8 -4.90 -2.10 8.79
CA SER A 8 -5.40 -3.08 9.77
C SER A 8 -4.78 -4.47 9.62
N ILE A 9 -4.38 -4.88 8.43
CA ILE A 9 -3.74 -6.19 8.19
C ILE A 9 -2.33 -6.22 8.79
N THR A 10 -1.69 -5.05 8.91
CA THR A 10 -0.37 -4.87 9.51
C THR A 10 -0.45 -4.52 11.01
N ASP A 11 -1.55 -3.88 11.45
CA ASP A 11 -1.73 -3.37 12.82
C ASP A 11 -1.75 -4.50 13.84
N LYS A 12 -0.78 -4.52 14.74
CA LYS A 12 -0.67 -5.51 15.83
C LYS A 12 -1.80 -5.47 16.85
N GLY A 13 -2.68 -4.47 16.80
CA GLY A 13 -3.84 -4.34 17.68
C GLY A 13 -5.12 -4.98 17.16
N VAL A 14 -5.17 -5.37 15.88
CA VAL A 14 -6.40 -5.83 15.21
C VAL A 14 -6.62 -7.34 15.36
N LEU A 15 -5.59 -8.14 15.20
CA LEU A 15 -5.66 -9.58 15.41
C LEU A 15 -5.16 -9.92 16.83
N LYS A 16 -5.78 -10.92 17.44
CA LYS A 16 -5.33 -11.43 18.74
C LYS A 16 -4.18 -12.40 18.51
N ASP A 17 -3.16 -12.27 19.35
CA ASP A 17 -2.01 -13.15 19.41
C ASP A 17 -1.06 -13.05 18.18
N ASP A 18 -0.02 -13.85 18.13
CA ASP A 18 1.11 -13.81 17.19
C ASP A 18 0.77 -14.35 15.78
N THR A 19 -0.40 -14.02 15.25
CA THR A 19 -0.95 -14.55 13.99
C THR A 19 -0.81 -13.61 12.81
N HIS A 20 -0.07 -12.53 12.96
CA HIS A 20 0.19 -11.58 11.88
C HIS A 20 1.24 -12.11 10.89
N TYR A 21 1.11 -11.75 9.61
CA TYR A 21 2.05 -12.16 8.57
C TYR A 21 3.51 -11.78 8.89
N TRP A 22 3.75 -10.64 9.52
CA TRP A 22 5.10 -10.21 9.91
C TRP A 22 5.68 -11.05 11.05
N ALA A 23 4.85 -11.68 11.90
CA ALA A 23 5.31 -12.62 12.93
C ALA A 23 5.75 -13.95 12.30
N TYR A 24 5.08 -14.42 11.25
CA TYR A 24 5.57 -15.57 10.48
C TYR A 24 6.87 -15.26 9.73
N LEU A 25 7.01 -14.04 9.19
CA LEU A 25 8.27 -13.63 8.56
C LEU A 25 9.42 -13.55 9.57
N ASP A 26 9.16 -13.12 10.82
CA ASP A 26 10.14 -13.19 11.91
C ASP A 26 10.60 -14.64 12.11
N GLN A 27 9.66 -15.56 12.29
CA GLN A 27 9.92 -16.97 12.51
C GLN A 27 10.73 -17.62 11.36
N TRP A 28 10.38 -17.31 10.11
CA TRP A 28 10.94 -18.01 8.94
C TRP A 28 12.21 -17.39 8.41
N LEU A 29 12.39 -16.08 8.60
CA LEU A 29 13.50 -15.32 8.02
C LEU A 29 14.47 -14.75 9.06
N ASP A 30 14.22 -15.01 10.35
CA ASP A 30 15.04 -14.48 11.47
C ASP A 30 15.20 -12.96 11.39
N ILE A 31 14.10 -12.26 11.11
CA ILE A 31 14.05 -10.80 11.09
C ILE A 31 13.48 -10.26 12.40
N THR A 32 13.78 -9.01 12.73
CA THR A 32 13.10 -8.31 13.83
C THR A 32 12.06 -7.36 13.26
N PRO A 33 10.74 -7.59 13.41
CA PRO A 33 9.71 -6.72 12.88
C PRO A 33 9.56 -5.44 13.70
N LEU A 34 9.54 -4.29 13.01
CA LEU A 34 9.23 -2.97 13.56
C LEU A 34 7.87 -2.54 12.99
N VAL A 35 6.80 -2.75 13.75
CA VAL A 35 5.42 -2.66 13.23
C VAL A 35 4.82 -1.30 13.52
N TYR A 36 4.40 -0.60 12.45
CA TYR A 36 3.80 0.74 12.47
C TYR A 36 2.42 0.81 11.81
N GLY A 37 1.90 -0.31 11.32
CA GLY A 37 0.57 -0.38 10.74
C GLY A 37 -0.51 0.10 11.71
N ILE A 38 -1.52 0.80 11.19
CA ILE A 38 -2.66 1.33 11.95
C ILE A 38 -3.94 1.05 11.17
N SER A 39 -4.93 0.47 11.84
CA SER A 39 -6.24 0.15 11.24
C SER A 39 -6.88 1.36 10.54
N GLY A 40 -7.42 1.14 9.35
CA GLY A 40 -8.06 2.17 8.53
C GLY A 40 -7.10 3.10 7.77
N HIS A 41 -5.79 2.96 7.95
CA HIS A 41 -4.83 3.80 7.24
C HIS A 41 -4.83 3.54 5.73
N LYS A 42 -4.54 4.60 4.99
CA LYS A 42 -4.42 4.71 3.54
C LYS A 42 -2.99 5.14 3.17
N TRP A 43 -2.67 5.21 1.88
CA TRP A 43 -1.36 5.71 1.42
C TRP A 43 -0.99 7.07 2.01
N GLU A 44 -1.92 8.00 2.11
CA GLU A 44 -1.69 9.34 2.69
C GLU A 44 -1.16 9.35 4.14
N HIS A 45 -1.36 8.25 4.88
CA HIS A 45 -0.95 8.12 6.28
C HIS A 45 0.47 7.54 6.44
N ILE A 46 1.01 6.90 5.40
CA ILE A 46 2.34 6.25 5.44
C ILE A 46 3.47 7.22 5.81
N PRO A 47 3.49 8.50 5.36
CA PRO A 47 4.52 9.45 5.80
C PRO A 47 4.55 9.65 7.32
N GLY A 48 3.40 9.63 8.00
CA GLY A 48 3.33 9.72 9.46
C GLY A 48 3.92 8.48 10.16
N GLN A 49 3.65 7.27 9.63
CA GLN A 49 4.25 6.03 10.12
C GLN A 49 5.77 6.02 9.91
N ALA A 50 6.24 6.47 8.75
CA ALA A 50 7.66 6.60 8.42
C ALA A 50 8.37 7.61 9.33
N GLN A 51 7.73 8.75 9.64
CA GLN A 51 8.28 9.72 10.58
C GLN A 51 8.40 9.14 11.99
N LYS A 52 7.42 8.35 12.42
CA LYS A 52 7.48 7.65 13.70
C LYS A 52 8.61 6.62 13.72
N LEU A 53 8.77 5.81 12.67
CA LEU A 53 9.90 4.90 12.50
C LEU A 53 11.23 5.65 12.63
N ARG A 54 11.37 6.79 11.95
CA ARG A 54 12.58 7.64 12.03
C ARG A 54 12.86 8.13 13.44
N ASN A 55 11.82 8.55 14.16
CA ASN A 55 11.94 9.04 15.53
C ASN A 55 12.34 7.93 16.52
N ASP A 56 11.79 6.72 16.34
CA ASP A 56 12.00 5.60 17.24
C ASP A 56 13.33 4.88 17.00
N HIS A 57 13.78 4.78 15.74
CA HIS A 57 14.91 3.94 15.35
C HIS A 57 16.01 4.66 14.55
N GLY A 58 15.78 5.90 14.11
CA GLY A 58 16.74 6.60 13.24
C GLY A 58 16.94 5.83 11.93
N ASP A 59 18.16 5.33 11.71
CA ASP A 59 18.54 4.48 10.56
C ASP A 59 18.83 3.03 10.97
N ASP A 60 18.53 2.63 12.20
CA ASP A 60 18.83 1.29 12.74
C ASP A 60 17.79 0.24 12.31
N PHE A 61 17.64 0.08 11.00
CA PHE A 61 16.84 -0.96 10.34
C PHE A 61 17.34 -1.15 8.90
N ASP A 62 16.93 -2.23 8.23
CA ASP A 62 17.46 -2.66 6.93
C ASP A 62 16.48 -2.40 5.78
N ALA A 63 15.18 -2.60 6.01
CA ALA A 63 14.16 -2.53 4.97
C ALA A 63 12.83 -2.01 5.49
N ILE A 64 12.00 -1.51 4.56
CA ILE A 64 10.61 -1.08 4.77
C ILE A 64 9.71 -1.92 3.88
N MET A 65 8.69 -2.54 4.45
CA MET A 65 7.59 -3.18 3.73
C MET A 65 6.32 -2.35 3.90
N ILE A 66 5.62 -2.09 2.78
CA ILE A 66 4.39 -1.27 2.76
C ILE A 66 3.25 -2.16 2.31
N PHE A 67 2.23 -2.33 3.15
CA PHE A 67 1.03 -3.09 2.85
C PHE A 67 -0.21 -2.24 3.12
N VAL A 68 -0.73 -1.57 2.10
CA VAL A 68 -1.84 -0.61 2.18
C VAL A 68 -2.49 -0.44 0.80
N GLY A 69 -3.74 0.03 0.75
CA GLY A 69 -4.45 0.32 -0.50
C GLY A 69 -5.92 -0.11 -0.50
N THR A 70 -6.29 -1.10 0.29
CA THR A 70 -7.69 -1.54 0.40
C THR A 70 -8.60 -0.44 0.97
N ASN A 71 -8.10 0.37 1.90
CA ASN A 71 -8.85 1.50 2.47
C ASN A 71 -8.94 2.69 1.52
N ASP A 72 -7.97 2.86 0.61
CA ASP A 72 -8.03 3.87 -0.44
C ASP A 72 -9.17 3.57 -1.42
N TYR A 73 -9.31 2.29 -1.84
CA TYR A 73 -10.45 1.82 -2.63
C TYR A 73 -11.77 2.04 -1.88
N ASN A 74 -11.85 1.63 -0.61
CA ASN A 74 -13.06 1.76 0.19
C ASN A 74 -13.48 3.23 0.42
N ALA A 75 -12.50 4.12 0.56
CA ALA A 75 -12.73 5.57 0.66
C ALA A 75 -13.04 6.25 -0.68
N ALA A 76 -13.10 5.48 -1.76
CA ALA A 76 -13.33 5.99 -3.12
C ALA A 76 -12.34 7.10 -3.52
N LEU A 77 -11.06 6.95 -3.15
CA LEU A 77 -10.05 7.91 -3.55
C LEU A 77 -9.83 7.79 -5.08
N PRO A 78 -10.00 8.87 -5.86
CA PRO A 78 -9.80 8.81 -7.31
C PRO A 78 -8.39 8.33 -7.68
N ILE A 79 -8.27 7.55 -8.75
CA ILE A 79 -6.97 7.02 -9.19
C ILE A 79 -6.00 8.15 -9.56
N GLY A 80 -6.41 9.12 -10.36
CA GLY A 80 -5.60 10.25 -10.79
C GLY A 80 -4.52 9.90 -11.81
N GLU A 81 -3.68 10.87 -12.13
CA GLU A 81 -2.58 10.74 -13.06
C GLU A 81 -1.24 10.61 -12.34
N TRP A 82 -0.27 9.93 -12.96
CA TRP A 82 1.09 9.82 -12.43
C TRP A 82 1.88 11.11 -12.56
N PHE A 83 1.68 11.83 -13.67
CA PHE A 83 2.48 12.98 -14.06
C PHE A 83 1.62 14.10 -14.62
N THR A 84 2.06 15.32 -14.43
CA THR A 84 1.73 16.44 -15.29
C THR A 84 2.79 16.56 -16.39
N GLU A 85 2.42 17.14 -17.55
CA GLU A 85 3.33 17.38 -18.66
C GLU A 85 3.37 18.86 -19.00
N GLU A 86 4.57 19.39 -19.25
CA GLU A 86 4.79 20.77 -19.69
C GLU A 86 5.88 20.85 -20.76
N VAL A 87 5.76 21.81 -21.68
CA VAL A 87 6.82 22.09 -22.65
C VAL A 87 7.86 23.00 -22.01
N VAL A 88 9.10 22.54 -21.96
CA VAL A 88 10.24 23.28 -21.41
C VAL A 88 11.34 23.43 -22.45
N THR A 89 12.12 24.49 -22.34
CA THR A 89 13.33 24.68 -23.15
C THR A 89 14.54 24.12 -22.42
N VAL A 90 15.23 23.18 -23.06
CA VAL A 90 16.43 22.53 -22.52
C VAL A 90 17.62 22.66 -23.45
N ASN A 91 18.82 22.67 -22.91
CA ASN A 91 20.04 22.60 -23.71
C ASN A 91 20.33 21.13 -24.05
N ALA A 92 20.34 20.82 -25.33
CA ALA A 92 20.75 19.52 -25.86
C ALA A 92 21.94 19.73 -26.80
N ASP A 93 23.12 19.26 -26.41
CA ASP A 93 24.36 19.37 -27.17
C ASP A 93 24.72 20.80 -27.60
N GLY A 94 24.47 21.78 -26.73
CA GLY A 94 24.74 23.20 -26.95
C GLY A 94 23.63 23.94 -27.72
N VAL A 95 22.55 23.26 -28.10
CA VAL A 95 21.40 23.85 -28.81
C VAL A 95 20.19 23.90 -27.87
N MET A 96 19.50 25.03 -27.81
CA MET A 96 18.28 25.20 -27.07
C MET A 96 17.11 24.60 -27.86
N VAL A 97 16.46 23.57 -27.33
CA VAL A 97 15.34 22.85 -27.94
C VAL A 97 14.15 22.74 -26.99
N GLN A 98 12.97 22.65 -27.56
CA GLN A 98 11.78 22.37 -26.74
C GLN A 98 11.61 20.86 -26.55
N ARG A 99 11.28 20.47 -25.31
CA ARG A 99 10.97 19.09 -24.93
C ARG A 99 9.78 19.06 -23.98
N VAL A 100 9.01 17.98 -24.02
CA VAL A 100 8.00 17.72 -22.99
C VAL A 100 8.70 17.16 -21.76
N ARG A 101 8.45 17.78 -20.61
CA ARG A 101 8.92 17.33 -19.31
C ARG A 101 7.74 16.77 -18.51
N ARG A 102 7.95 15.61 -17.91
CA ARG A 102 7.03 15.04 -16.93
C ARG A 102 7.43 15.47 -15.52
N THR A 103 6.44 15.82 -14.70
CA THR A 103 6.60 16.07 -13.28
C THR A 103 5.61 15.21 -12.51
N PRO A 104 6.04 14.39 -11.52
CA PRO A 104 5.12 13.58 -10.72
C PRO A 104 4.05 14.46 -10.05
N VAL A 105 2.80 14.00 -10.06
CA VAL A 105 1.72 14.60 -9.28
C VAL A 105 1.99 14.31 -7.81
N MET A 106 2.15 15.35 -7.00
CA MET A 106 2.57 15.23 -5.60
C MET A 106 1.47 15.76 -4.67
N ASP A 107 0.35 15.05 -4.62
CA ASP A 107 -0.78 15.41 -3.74
C ASP A 107 -1.54 14.17 -3.26
N HIS A 108 -2.26 14.30 -2.14
CA HIS A 108 -3.03 13.22 -1.54
C HIS A 108 -4.50 13.20 -1.99
N SER A 109 -4.89 14.03 -2.96
CA SER A 109 -6.26 14.05 -3.49
C SER A 109 -6.54 12.88 -4.44
N THR A 110 -5.48 12.19 -4.88
CA THR A 110 -5.55 11.04 -5.76
C THR A 110 -4.67 9.88 -5.25
N PHE A 111 -5.03 8.66 -5.67
CA PHE A 111 -4.30 7.47 -5.25
C PHE A 111 -2.85 7.46 -5.77
N ARG A 112 -2.66 7.72 -7.07
CA ARG A 112 -1.34 7.80 -7.69
C ARG A 112 -0.51 8.95 -7.14
N GLY A 113 -1.14 10.09 -6.89
CA GLY A 113 -0.49 11.22 -6.23
C GLY A 113 -0.01 10.89 -4.83
N SER A 114 -0.82 10.18 -4.03
CA SER A 114 -0.44 9.70 -2.70
C SER A 114 0.74 8.75 -2.74
N ILE A 115 0.76 7.79 -3.69
CA ILE A 115 1.91 6.88 -3.88
C ILE A 115 3.17 7.68 -4.23
N ASN A 116 3.08 8.66 -5.14
CA ASN A 116 4.22 9.51 -5.50
C ASN A 116 4.78 10.24 -4.28
N VAL A 117 3.91 10.88 -3.47
CA VAL A 117 4.34 11.57 -2.23
C VAL A 117 5.05 10.63 -1.28
N VAL A 118 4.49 9.44 -1.07
CA VAL A 118 5.05 8.44 -0.15
C VAL A 118 6.42 7.96 -0.63
N LEU A 119 6.52 7.52 -1.89
CA LEU A 119 7.76 6.91 -2.38
C LEU A 119 8.88 7.94 -2.54
N ASP A 120 8.59 9.17 -2.99
CA ASP A 120 9.57 10.27 -2.98
C ASP A 120 10.05 10.57 -1.56
N GLY A 121 9.11 10.69 -0.62
CA GLY A 121 9.40 10.97 0.79
C GLY A 121 10.26 9.89 1.45
N LEU A 122 9.92 8.62 1.26
CA LEU A 122 10.67 7.50 1.81
C LEU A 122 12.09 7.40 1.22
N LYS A 123 12.24 7.56 -0.09
CA LYS A 123 13.56 7.55 -0.74
C LYS A 123 14.44 8.70 -0.29
N ARG A 124 13.88 9.86 0.04
CA ARG A 124 14.62 10.99 0.62
C ARG A 124 14.96 10.78 2.09
N MET A 125 14.00 10.23 2.86
CA MET A 125 14.17 10.01 4.29
C MET A 125 15.15 8.87 4.59
N PHE A 126 15.12 7.82 3.76
CA PHE A 126 15.86 6.57 3.94
C PHE A 126 16.54 6.13 2.63
N PRO A 127 17.54 6.90 2.13
CA PRO A 127 18.08 6.72 0.78
C PRO A 127 18.85 5.40 0.59
N ASP A 128 19.29 4.78 1.67
CA ASP A 128 20.06 3.53 1.70
C ASP A 128 19.23 2.30 2.09
N LYS A 129 17.92 2.47 2.37
CA LYS A 129 17.08 1.36 2.79
C LYS A 129 16.33 0.73 1.61
N GLN A 130 16.19 -0.59 1.67
CA GLN A 130 15.32 -1.32 0.74
C GLN A 130 13.87 -0.99 1.06
N ILE A 131 13.11 -0.59 0.05
CA ILE A 131 11.65 -0.42 0.15
C ILE A 131 11.01 -1.52 -0.70
N VAL A 132 9.96 -2.16 -0.17
CA VAL A 132 9.16 -3.17 -0.86
C VAL A 132 7.69 -2.83 -0.67
N MET A 133 6.91 -2.82 -1.74
CA MET A 133 5.46 -2.70 -1.69
C MET A 133 4.81 -4.08 -1.75
N MET A 134 3.64 -4.22 -1.13
CA MET A 134 2.75 -5.36 -1.31
C MET A 134 1.41 -4.85 -1.85
N THR A 135 0.84 -5.54 -2.84
CA THR A 135 -0.54 -5.24 -3.25
C THR A 135 -1.52 -5.71 -2.18
N PRO A 136 -2.68 -5.04 -2.01
CA PRO A 136 -3.80 -5.64 -1.31
C PRO A 136 -4.11 -7.05 -1.81
N ILE A 137 -4.62 -7.91 -0.93
CA ILE A 137 -5.19 -9.21 -1.29
C ILE A 137 -6.62 -9.03 -1.81
N HIS A 138 -7.18 -10.07 -2.44
CA HIS A 138 -8.61 -10.12 -2.72
C HIS A 138 -9.44 -9.97 -1.46
N ARG A 139 -10.61 -9.37 -1.58
CA ARG A 139 -11.49 -9.09 -0.44
C ARG A 139 -12.95 -9.39 -0.74
N GLY A 140 -13.61 -9.99 0.23
CA GLY A 140 -15.06 -10.10 0.28
C GLY A 140 -15.69 -8.89 0.99
N ALA A 141 -16.97 -9.02 1.34
CA ALA A 141 -17.69 -8.01 2.10
C ALA A 141 -17.20 -7.94 3.55
N ALA A 142 -17.26 -6.74 4.14
CA ALA A 142 -16.97 -6.57 5.56
C ALA A 142 -17.95 -5.58 6.20
N SER A 143 -18.30 -5.81 7.48
CA SER A 143 -19.16 -4.91 8.24
C SER A 143 -18.64 -4.81 9.68
N PHE A 144 -18.21 -3.60 10.02
CA PHE A 144 -17.65 -3.25 11.33
C PHE A 144 -18.57 -2.28 12.11
N GLY A 145 -19.87 -2.34 11.84
CA GLY A 145 -20.91 -1.48 12.38
C GLY A 145 -21.78 -0.86 11.29
N GLU A 146 -22.84 -0.15 11.68
CA GLU A 146 -23.83 0.40 10.73
C GLU A 146 -23.21 1.42 9.76
N ASP A 147 -22.21 2.18 10.21
CA ASP A 147 -21.55 3.23 9.44
C ASP A 147 -20.29 2.74 8.69
N ASN A 148 -19.93 1.44 8.81
CA ASN A 148 -18.75 0.87 8.15
C ASN A 148 -19.08 -0.48 7.51
N VAL A 149 -19.87 -0.41 6.44
CA VAL A 149 -20.24 -1.54 5.61
C VAL A 149 -19.52 -1.42 4.27
N GLN A 150 -18.72 -2.43 3.96
CA GLN A 150 -17.84 -2.46 2.79
C GLN A 150 -18.29 -3.60 1.87
N PRO A 151 -18.70 -3.30 0.63
CA PRO A 151 -19.09 -4.31 -0.34
C PRO A 151 -17.91 -5.17 -0.77
N THR A 152 -18.23 -6.25 -1.49
CA THR A 152 -17.26 -7.09 -2.18
C THR A 152 -16.55 -6.32 -3.30
N GLU A 153 -15.34 -6.75 -3.67
CA GLU A 153 -14.49 -6.07 -4.66
C GLU A 153 -15.02 -6.08 -6.10
N ASP A 154 -16.03 -6.90 -6.40
CA ASP A 154 -16.74 -6.91 -7.68
C ASP A 154 -17.72 -5.75 -7.86
N HIS A 155 -17.81 -4.85 -6.86
CA HIS A 155 -18.56 -3.60 -6.96
C HIS A 155 -17.62 -2.43 -7.20
N GLN A 156 -18.07 -1.50 -8.06
CA GLN A 156 -17.40 -0.21 -8.17
C GLN A 156 -17.56 0.56 -6.85
N ASN A 157 -16.50 1.26 -6.47
CA ASN A 157 -16.54 2.17 -5.33
C ASN A 157 -17.26 3.49 -5.66
N GLY A 158 -17.30 4.43 -4.71
CA GLY A 158 -18.00 5.71 -4.87
C GLY A 158 -17.46 6.64 -5.97
N CYS A 159 -16.27 6.41 -6.50
CA CYS A 159 -15.72 7.14 -7.65
C CYS A 159 -15.80 6.33 -8.97
N GLY A 160 -16.43 5.16 -8.96
CA GLY A 160 -16.66 4.35 -10.15
C GLY A 160 -15.52 3.40 -10.51
N GLU A 161 -14.57 3.16 -9.61
CA GLU A 161 -13.42 2.30 -9.82
C GLU A 161 -13.58 0.95 -9.13
N TYR A 162 -13.04 -0.11 -9.73
CA TYR A 162 -12.87 -1.43 -9.11
C TYR A 162 -11.54 -1.50 -8.34
N LEU A 163 -11.38 -2.50 -7.47
CA LEU A 163 -10.15 -2.70 -6.70
C LEU A 163 -8.92 -2.89 -7.58
N ASP A 164 -9.05 -3.58 -8.70
CA ASP A 164 -7.97 -3.84 -9.67
C ASP A 164 -7.30 -2.56 -10.18
N ALA A 165 -8.02 -1.44 -10.34
CA ALA A 165 -7.40 -0.17 -10.73
C ALA A 165 -6.38 0.34 -9.67
N TYR A 166 -6.64 0.07 -8.40
CA TYR A 166 -5.72 0.38 -7.29
C TYR A 166 -4.53 -0.59 -7.28
N ILE A 167 -4.79 -1.88 -7.49
CA ILE A 167 -3.75 -2.92 -7.61
C ILE A 167 -2.79 -2.59 -8.74
N ASP A 168 -3.33 -2.30 -9.94
CA ASP A 168 -2.52 -1.98 -11.12
C ASP A 168 -1.70 -0.71 -10.89
N SER A 169 -2.24 0.30 -10.22
CA SER A 169 -1.48 1.50 -9.85
C SER A 169 -0.29 1.18 -8.94
N ILE A 170 -0.42 0.29 -7.94
CA ILE A 170 0.70 -0.13 -7.10
C ILE A 170 1.76 -0.87 -7.94
N LYS A 171 1.33 -1.72 -8.88
CA LYS A 171 2.25 -2.44 -9.80
C LYS A 171 2.96 -1.49 -10.76
N GLU A 172 2.25 -0.49 -11.30
CA GLU A 172 2.85 0.57 -12.12
C GLU A 172 3.90 1.38 -11.34
N ALA A 173 3.60 1.73 -10.07
CA ALA A 173 4.53 2.46 -9.21
C ALA A 173 5.87 1.74 -9.04
N SER A 174 5.87 0.41 -9.05
CA SER A 174 7.10 -0.39 -8.99
C SER A 174 8.11 0.01 -10.07
N ALA A 175 7.65 0.10 -11.32
CA ALA A 175 8.49 0.50 -12.44
C ALA A 175 8.87 2.00 -12.39
N LEU A 176 7.92 2.86 -12.03
CA LEU A 176 8.13 4.31 -12.01
C LEU A 176 9.14 4.74 -10.94
N TRP A 177 9.07 4.12 -9.76
CA TRP A 177 9.89 4.48 -8.60
C TRP A 177 11.06 3.53 -8.34
N SER A 178 11.23 2.49 -9.17
CA SER A 178 12.24 1.44 -8.93
C SER A 178 12.15 0.86 -7.50
N VAL A 179 10.94 0.41 -7.15
CA VAL A 179 10.61 -0.20 -5.85
C VAL A 179 9.99 -1.56 -6.12
N PRO A 180 10.56 -2.67 -5.62
CA PRO A 180 9.97 -3.99 -5.79
C PRO A 180 8.54 -4.07 -5.26
N VAL A 181 7.69 -4.86 -5.94
CA VAL A 181 6.33 -5.16 -5.49
C VAL A 181 6.14 -6.68 -5.36
N ILE A 182 5.52 -7.09 -4.26
CA ILE A 182 5.01 -8.46 -4.07
C ILE A 182 3.52 -8.40 -4.40
N ASP A 183 3.13 -9.03 -5.50
CA ASP A 183 1.75 -9.05 -5.99
C ASP A 183 0.91 -10.10 -5.22
N LEU A 184 0.48 -9.75 -4.01
CA LEU A 184 -0.35 -10.64 -3.18
C LEU A 184 -1.76 -10.81 -3.77
N TYR A 185 -2.26 -9.84 -4.54
CA TYR A 185 -3.53 -9.97 -5.23
C TYR A 185 -3.55 -11.20 -6.15
N SER A 186 -2.49 -11.38 -6.93
CA SER A 186 -2.38 -12.51 -7.86
C SER A 186 -1.79 -13.78 -7.21
N LEU A 187 -1.01 -13.66 -6.13
CA LEU A 187 -0.14 -14.74 -5.65
C LEU A 187 -0.53 -15.31 -4.29
N SER A 188 -1.41 -14.65 -3.52
CA SER A 188 -1.77 -15.12 -2.18
C SER A 188 -2.55 -16.43 -2.17
N GLY A 189 -3.27 -16.74 -3.25
CA GLY A 189 -4.19 -17.88 -3.30
C GLY A 189 -5.47 -17.67 -2.49
N ILE A 190 -5.68 -16.49 -1.90
CA ILE A 190 -6.86 -16.12 -1.12
C ILE A 190 -7.88 -15.47 -2.07
N TYR A 191 -9.10 -16.04 -2.16
CA TYR A 191 -10.19 -15.50 -2.96
C TYR A 191 -11.51 -15.54 -2.18
N PRO A 192 -11.74 -14.63 -1.23
CA PRO A 192 -12.83 -14.70 -0.25
C PRO A 192 -14.23 -14.40 -0.83
N MET A 193 -14.33 -14.33 -2.14
CA MET A 193 -15.60 -14.29 -2.87
C MET A 193 -16.33 -15.67 -2.90
N HIS A 194 -15.63 -16.74 -2.55
CA HIS A 194 -16.15 -18.10 -2.49
C HIS A 194 -16.22 -18.55 -1.03
N GLU A 195 -17.38 -19.11 -0.62
CA GLU A 195 -17.58 -19.57 0.76
C GLU A 195 -16.56 -20.64 1.19
N GLU A 196 -16.06 -21.43 0.25
CA GLU A 196 -15.03 -22.44 0.48
C GLU A 196 -13.69 -21.81 0.92
N GLN A 197 -13.47 -20.54 0.61
CA GLN A 197 -12.29 -19.77 1.04
C GLN A 197 -12.44 -19.15 2.44
N ALA A 198 -13.58 -19.34 3.10
CA ALA A 198 -13.80 -18.88 4.49
C ALA A 198 -12.77 -19.42 5.49
N ILE A 199 -12.01 -20.46 5.12
CA ILE A 199 -10.92 -20.98 5.94
C ILE A 199 -9.75 -19.98 6.11
N TYR A 200 -9.62 -18.98 5.22
CA TYR A 200 -8.54 -17.98 5.22
C TYR A 200 -8.96 -16.61 5.78
N VAL A 201 -10.24 -16.44 6.11
CA VAL A 201 -10.79 -15.21 6.67
C VAL A 201 -11.67 -15.55 7.89
N PRO A 202 -11.95 -14.61 8.80
CA PRO A 202 -12.82 -14.87 9.95
C PRO A 202 -14.24 -15.31 9.56
N GLY A 203 -14.73 -14.87 8.38
CA GLY A 203 -16.10 -15.12 7.94
C GLY A 203 -17.13 -14.27 8.69
N GLY A 204 -18.41 -14.63 8.58
CA GLY A 204 -19.48 -13.87 9.21
C GLY A 204 -19.58 -12.44 8.65
N THR A 205 -19.14 -11.45 9.42
CA THR A 205 -19.15 -10.05 8.99
C THR A 205 -17.80 -9.54 8.48
N ASP A 206 -16.77 -10.40 8.42
CA ASP A 206 -15.41 -10.00 8.00
C ASP A 206 -14.83 -11.01 7.00
N TRP A 207 -14.89 -10.61 5.72
CA TRP A 207 -14.29 -11.33 4.59
C TRP A 207 -13.14 -10.52 3.97
N LEU A 208 -12.58 -9.57 4.74
CA LEU A 208 -11.51 -8.69 4.32
C LEU A 208 -10.17 -9.02 4.98
N HIS A 209 -10.18 -9.26 6.30
CA HIS A 209 -8.96 -9.54 7.03
C HIS A 209 -8.59 -11.02 6.90
N PRO A 210 -7.35 -11.36 6.54
CA PRO A 210 -6.90 -12.75 6.61
C PRO A 210 -6.80 -13.22 8.06
N ASN A 211 -7.03 -14.51 8.28
CA ASN A 211 -6.81 -15.16 9.57
C ASN A 211 -5.41 -15.81 9.64
N GLU A 212 -5.20 -16.65 10.65
CA GLU A 212 -3.92 -17.34 10.94
C GLU A 212 -3.56 -18.50 9.97
N LYS A 213 -4.43 -18.85 9.04
CA LYS A 213 -4.19 -19.94 8.08
C LYS A 213 -3.62 -19.39 6.79
#